data_86d3a7f01791cb650552b0c652879533
#
_entry.id   86d3a7f01791cb650552b0c652879533
#
_cell.length_a   1.000
_cell.length_b   1.000
_cell.length_c   1.000
_cell.angle_alpha   90.00
_cell.angle_beta   90.00
_cell.angle_gamma   90.00
#
_symmetry.space_group_name_H-M   'P 1'
#
loop_
_entity.id
_entity.type
_entity.pdbx_description
1 polymer ?
#
loop_
_entity_poly.entity_id
_entity_poly.type
_entity_poly.pdbx_seq_one_letter_code
_entity_poly.pdbx_strand_id
1 'polypeptide(L)'
;MKNALFLLTWLLLSGCKPTPKPIEYGADVCAFCQMTIVDRQHGAEVVTKKGRVYKFDAIECMVNYVAQQGSESFALFLTNDYMQPGALTDATAATYLISRGVPSPMGAFLSGFGNEPDARTVQTAKGGDLFSWSALQDMRQKKGFL
;
A
#
# COMPACT_ATOMS: atom_id res chain seq x y z
N MET A 1 19.79 27.01 -40.80
CA MET A 1 20.50 26.55 -39.58
C MET A 1 19.84 26.99 -38.26
N LYS A 2 18.85 27.87 -38.24
CA LYS A 2 18.13 28.29 -37.00
C LYS A 2 17.03 27.33 -36.57
N ASN A 3 16.53 26.43 -37.40
CA ASN A 3 15.40 25.54 -37.08
C ASN A 3 15.83 24.18 -36.49
N ALA A 4 17.11 23.82 -36.57
CA ALA A 4 17.61 22.57 -35.99
C ALA A 4 17.82 22.64 -34.47
N LEU A 5 18.01 23.83 -33.90
CA LEU A 5 18.25 24.04 -32.50
C LEU A 5 16.95 23.97 -31.65
N PHE A 6 15.79 24.22 -32.28
CA PHE A 6 14.48 24.19 -31.58
C PHE A 6 13.92 22.79 -31.44
N LEU A 7 14.32 21.82 -32.25
CA LEU A 7 13.88 20.42 -32.20
C LEU A 7 14.60 19.60 -31.11
N LEU A 8 15.77 20.04 -30.65
CA LEU A 8 16.56 19.32 -29.66
C LEU A 8 16.10 19.58 -28.20
N THR A 9 15.35 20.65 -27.97
CA THR A 9 14.91 21.04 -26.61
C THR A 9 13.64 20.30 -26.14
N TRP A 10 12.95 19.58 -27.04
CA TRP A 10 11.69 18.90 -26.72
C TRP A 10 11.87 17.45 -26.25
N LEU A 11 13.10 16.93 -26.25
CA LEU A 11 13.38 15.51 -25.94
C LEU A 11 13.72 15.24 -24.47
N LEU A 12 13.69 16.26 -23.59
CA LEU A 12 14.13 16.10 -22.18
C LEU A 12 12.99 16.10 -21.15
N LEU A 13 11.73 15.94 -21.56
CA LEU A 13 10.57 15.87 -20.66
C LEU A 13 10.10 14.41 -20.42
N SER A 14 11.02 13.44 -20.42
CA SER A 14 10.73 12.09 -19.94
C SER A 14 10.67 12.12 -18.42
N GLY A 15 9.60 12.65 -17.85
CA GLY A 15 9.33 12.55 -16.42
C GLY A 15 9.25 11.08 -16.02
N CYS A 16 10.07 10.64 -15.06
CA CYS A 16 9.97 9.30 -14.48
C CYS A 16 8.55 9.08 -13.95
N LYS A 17 7.77 8.19 -14.57
CA LYS A 17 6.47 7.80 -14.04
C LYS A 17 6.70 7.01 -12.74
N PRO A 18 6.00 7.35 -11.64
CA PRO A 18 6.00 6.53 -10.45
C PRO A 18 5.55 5.10 -10.79
N THR A 19 6.40 4.11 -10.51
CA THR A 19 6.15 2.71 -10.85
C THR A 19 6.37 1.84 -9.62
N PRO A 20 5.45 0.93 -9.28
CA PRO A 20 5.64 0.00 -8.18
C PRO A 20 6.76 -1.01 -8.49
N LYS A 21 7.30 -1.62 -7.44
CA LYS A 21 8.29 -2.69 -7.53
C LYS A 21 7.80 -3.91 -6.76
N PRO A 22 8.09 -5.14 -7.24
CA PRO A 22 7.76 -6.34 -6.47
C PRO A 22 8.36 -6.31 -5.07
N ILE A 23 7.61 -6.81 -4.08
CA ILE A 23 8.15 -7.04 -2.74
C ILE A 23 8.98 -8.34 -2.78
N GLU A 24 10.25 -8.24 -2.42
CA GLU A 24 11.16 -9.38 -2.29
C GLU A 24 11.01 -9.98 -0.88
N TYR A 25 10.03 -10.88 -0.73
CA TYR A 25 9.71 -11.51 0.55
C TYR A 25 10.90 -12.32 1.08
N GLY A 26 11.25 -12.10 2.34
CA GLY A 26 12.44 -12.67 2.98
C GLY A 26 13.71 -11.84 2.82
N ALA A 27 13.69 -10.78 1.98
CA ALA A 27 14.83 -9.90 1.73
C ALA A 27 14.54 -8.43 2.02
N ASP A 28 13.38 -7.93 1.58
CA ASP A 28 12.99 -6.53 1.83
C ASP A 28 12.71 -6.29 3.33
N VAL A 29 13.00 -5.07 3.77
CA VAL A 29 12.78 -4.60 5.14
C VAL A 29 11.68 -3.56 5.15
N CYS A 30 10.76 -3.66 6.10
CA CYS A 30 9.67 -2.70 6.31
C CYS A 30 10.22 -1.31 6.61
N ALA A 31 9.77 -0.31 5.84
CA ALA A 31 10.23 1.08 6.02
C ALA A 31 9.75 1.73 7.34
N PHE A 32 8.78 1.13 8.02
CA PHE A 32 8.24 1.63 9.28
C PHE A 32 8.76 0.88 10.51
N CYS A 33 8.51 -0.43 10.62
CA CYS A 33 8.87 -1.22 11.80
C CYS A 33 10.26 -1.88 11.70
N GLN A 34 10.93 -1.81 10.55
CA GLN A 34 12.27 -2.37 10.29
C GLN A 34 12.36 -3.92 10.34
N MET A 35 11.21 -4.60 10.36
CA MET A 35 11.18 -6.06 10.26
C MET A 35 11.31 -6.52 8.81
N THR A 36 11.87 -7.73 8.62
CA THR A 36 11.89 -8.37 7.30
C THR A 36 10.47 -8.70 6.85
N ILE A 37 10.13 -8.36 5.62
CA ILE A 37 8.81 -8.61 5.04
C ILE A 37 8.74 -10.08 4.61
N VAL A 38 7.92 -10.88 5.28
CA VAL A 38 7.76 -12.32 4.99
C VAL A 38 6.33 -12.70 4.64
N ASP A 39 5.35 -11.97 5.17
CA ASP A 39 3.93 -12.24 4.93
C ASP A 39 3.52 -11.72 3.55
N ARG A 40 2.92 -12.62 2.75
CA ARG A 40 2.53 -12.33 1.37
C ARG A 40 1.08 -11.84 1.23
N GLN A 41 0.32 -11.79 2.32
CA GLN A 41 -1.10 -11.42 2.34
C GLN A 41 -1.36 -10.03 2.93
N HIS A 42 -0.40 -9.47 3.68
CA HIS A 42 -0.59 -8.21 4.41
C HIS A 42 0.40 -7.11 4.02
N GLY A 43 1.38 -7.41 3.17
CA GLY A 43 2.36 -6.44 2.72
C GLY A 43 1.73 -5.25 1.99
N ALA A 44 2.45 -4.14 1.97
CA ALA A 44 2.02 -2.92 1.31
C ALA A 44 3.20 -2.15 0.72
N GLU A 45 2.90 -1.22 -0.18
CA GLU A 45 3.90 -0.39 -0.85
C GLU A 45 3.35 1.01 -1.10
N VAL A 46 4.21 2.02 -0.99
CA VAL A 46 3.92 3.35 -1.53
C VAL A 46 5.03 3.80 -2.47
N VAL A 47 4.66 4.57 -3.49
CA VAL A 47 5.59 5.18 -4.43
C VAL A 47 5.44 6.69 -4.35
N THR A 48 6.53 7.40 -4.10
CA THR A 48 6.51 8.86 -4.09
C THR A 48 6.31 9.43 -5.49
N LYS A 49 5.89 10.70 -5.57
CA LYS A 49 5.80 11.45 -6.84
C LYS A 49 7.15 11.50 -7.60
N LYS A 50 8.27 11.32 -6.88
CA LYS A 50 9.62 11.28 -7.45
C LYS A 50 10.08 9.85 -7.81
N GLY A 51 9.20 8.83 -7.68
CA GLY A 51 9.47 7.45 -8.04
C GLY A 51 10.21 6.63 -6.99
N ARG A 52 10.39 7.13 -5.74
CA ARG A 52 10.97 6.34 -4.67
C ARG A 52 9.93 5.39 -4.08
N VAL A 53 10.31 4.13 -3.91
CA VAL A 53 9.46 3.05 -3.40
C VAL A 53 9.77 2.79 -1.92
N TYR A 54 8.73 2.63 -1.11
CA TYR A 54 8.80 2.17 0.29
C TYR A 54 7.88 0.98 0.46
N LYS A 55 8.38 -0.08 1.08
CA LYS A 55 7.69 -1.35 1.28
C LYS A 55 7.44 -1.61 2.76
N PHE A 56 6.36 -2.32 3.06
CA PHE A 56 5.87 -2.55 4.41
C PHE A 56 5.45 -4.01 4.59
N ASP A 57 5.70 -4.57 5.77
CA ASP A 57 5.30 -5.92 6.14
C ASP A 57 3.81 -6.04 6.48
N ALA A 58 3.17 -4.90 6.80
CA ALA A 58 1.76 -4.81 7.12
C ALA A 58 1.14 -3.51 6.62
N ILE A 59 -0.16 -3.54 6.32
CA ILE A 59 -0.95 -2.37 5.85
C ILE A 59 -0.93 -1.28 6.92
N GLU A 60 -1.05 -1.64 8.19
CA GLU A 60 -0.96 -0.71 9.32
C GLU A 60 0.37 0.04 9.37
N CYS A 61 1.47 -0.59 9.00
CA CYS A 61 2.77 0.07 8.88
C CYS A 61 2.76 1.14 7.78
N MET A 62 2.19 0.82 6.61
CA MET A 62 2.01 1.78 5.52
C MET A 62 1.16 2.97 5.96
N VAL A 63 0.00 2.73 6.57
CA VAL A 63 -0.93 3.79 6.99
C VAL A 63 -0.27 4.71 8.02
N ASN A 64 0.48 4.16 8.97
CA ASN A 64 1.21 4.95 9.97
C ASN A 64 2.36 5.76 9.32
N TYR A 65 3.11 5.15 8.41
CA TYR A 65 4.20 5.81 7.71
C TYR A 65 3.69 6.99 6.87
N VAL A 66 2.65 6.77 6.06
CA VAL A 66 2.02 7.80 5.23
C VAL A 66 1.53 8.98 6.06
N ALA A 67 0.95 8.71 7.21
CA ALA A 67 0.46 9.78 8.10
C ALA A 67 1.59 10.59 8.75
N GLN A 68 2.78 10.01 8.93
CA GLN A 68 3.96 10.74 9.41
C GLN A 68 4.61 11.60 8.30
N GLN A 69 4.58 11.12 7.06
CA GLN A 69 5.25 11.78 5.94
C GLN A 69 4.38 12.80 5.20
N GLY A 70 3.04 12.73 5.36
CA GLY A 70 2.08 13.47 4.55
C GLY A 70 1.70 12.71 3.27
N SER A 71 0.40 12.45 3.10
CA SER A 71 -0.13 11.66 1.97
C SER A 71 0.13 12.31 0.62
N GLU A 72 0.24 13.63 0.56
CA GLU A 72 0.51 14.42 -0.64
C GLU A 72 1.88 14.15 -1.26
N SER A 73 2.80 13.53 -0.53
CA SER A 73 4.14 13.15 -1.03
C SER A 73 4.12 11.92 -1.95
N PHE A 74 3.05 11.14 -1.91
CA PHE A 74 2.95 9.88 -2.61
C PHE A 74 2.07 9.97 -3.85
N ALA A 75 2.39 9.15 -4.86
CA ALA A 75 1.65 9.02 -6.10
C ALA A 75 0.87 7.71 -6.17
N LEU A 76 1.40 6.63 -5.56
CA LEU A 76 0.77 5.32 -5.54
C LEU A 76 0.73 4.77 -4.11
N PHE A 77 -0.38 4.11 -3.80
CA PHE A 77 -0.62 3.35 -2.57
C PHE A 77 -1.07 1.96 -2.98
N LEU A 78 -0.37 0.94 -2.54
CA LEU A 78 -0.62 -0.45 -2.92
C LEU A 78 -0.68 -1.33 -1.68
N THR A 79 -1.50 -2.37 -1.73
CA THR A 79 -1.59 -3.40 -0.69
C THR A 79 -1.60 -4.78 -1.32
N ASN A 80 -1.11 -5.80 -0.60
CA ASN A 80 -1.37 -7.16 -1.01
C ASN A 80 -2.88 -7.44 -1.04
N ASP A 81 -3.31 -8.20 -2.04
CA ASP A 81 -4.63 -8.80 -2.03
C ASP A 81 -4.57 -10.07 -1.18
N TYR A 82 -5.35 -10.11 -0.09
CA TYR A 82 -5.39 -11.25 0.83
C TYR A 82 -5.72 -12.57 0.11
N MET A 83 -6.59 -12.52 -0.92
CA MET A 83 -6.99 -13.69 -1.67
C MET A 83 -5.99 -14.09 -2.77
N GLN A 84 -5.04 -13.21 -3.10
CA GLN A 84 -3.99 -13.45 -4.08
C GLN A 84 -2.62 -13.13 -3.48
N PRO A 85 -2.05 -14.01 -2.63
CA PRO A 85 -0.81 -13.72 -1.90
C PRO A 85 0.34 -13.28 -2.81
N GLY A 86 0.92 -12.14 -2.51
CA GLY A 86 2.00 -11.52 -3.28
C GLY A 86 1.54 -10.58 -4.40
N ALA A 87 0.26 -10.60 -4.78
CA ALA A 87 -0.27 -9.64 -5.74
C ALA A 87 -0.52 -8.29 -5.06
N LEU A 88 -0.05 -7.20 -5.68
CA LEU A 88 -0.32 -5.84 -5.25
C LEU A 88 -1.54 -5.29 -6.00
N THR A 89 -2.45 -4.67 -5.27
CA THR A 89 -3.62 -3.95 -5.79
C THR A 89 -3.64 -2.50 -5.30
N ASP A 90 -4.43 -1.65 -5.94
CA ASP A 90 -4.61 -0.24 -5.53
C ASP A 90 -5.24 -0.16 -4.14
N ALA A 91 -4.46 0.32 -3.17
CA ALA A 91 -4.90 0.45 -1.79
C ALA A 91 -6.06 1.45 -1.63
N THR A 92 -6.16 2.44 -2.50
CA THR A 92 -7.21 3.47 -2.42
C THR A 92 -8.57 2.97 -2.90
N ALA A 93 -8.59 1.91 -3.72
CA ALA A 93 -9.78 1.24 -4.22
C ALA A 93 -10.08 -0.09 -3.50
N ALA A 94 -9.17 -0.58 -2.68
CA ALA A 94 -9.30 -1.83 -1.94
C ALA A 94 -10.40 -1.76 -0.86
N THR A 95 -10.96 -2.91 -0.54
CA THR A 95 -11.80 -3.12 0.65
C THR A 95 -10.96 -3.72 1.76
N TYR A 96 -11.13 -3.26 2.98
CA TYR A 96 -10.37 -3.69 4.14
C TYR A 96 -11.24 -4.42 5.15
N LEU A 97 -10.68 -5.46 5.75
CA LEU A 97 -11.31 -6.20 6.84
C LEU A 97 -10.43 -6.07 8.09
N ILE A 98 -11.04 -5.67 9.20
CA ILE A 98 -10.45 -5.81 10.53
C ILE A 98 -11.15 -6.95 11.24
N SER A 99 -10.44 -8.06 11.45
CA SER A 99 -11.00 -9.27 12.05
C SER A 99 -9.99 -9.97 12.96
N ARG A 100 -10.38 -10.24 14.20
CA ARG A 100 -9.56 -11.04 15.12
C ARG A 100 -9.34 -12.48 14.65
N GLY A 101 -10.19 -12.96 13.73
CA GLY A 101 -10.04 -14.26 13.07
C GLY A 101 -8.97 -14.28 11.96
N VAL A 102 -8.41 -13.11 11.59
CA VAL A 102 -7.36 -12.96 10.58
C VAL A 102 -6.25 -12.08 11.16
N PRO A 103 -5.24 -12.67 11.83
CA PRO A 103 -4.14 -11.89 12.39
C PRO A 103 -3.28 -11.27 11.29
N SER A 104 -2.82 -10.03 11.51
CA SER A 104 -1.82 -9.34 10.69
C SER A 104 -0.47 -9.28 11.40
N PRO A 105 0.66 -9.07 10.67
CA PRO A 105 2.00 -9.10 11.27
C PRO A 105 2.20 -8.16 12.45
N MET A 106 1.57 -6.99 12.44
CA MET A 106 1.70 -5.98 13.50
C MET A 106 0.54 -5.99 14.50
N GLY A 107 -0.39 -6.94 14.37
CA GLY A 107 -1.45 -7.16 15.37
C GLY A 107 -2.66 -6.22 15.27
N ALA A 108 -2.78 -5.43 14.21
CA ALA A 108 -3.99 -4.63 13.97
C ALA A 108 -5.13 -5.44 13.35
N PHE A 109 -4.90 -6.71 13.00
CA PHE A 109 -5.88 -7.62 12.39
C PHE A 109 -6.44 -7.12 11.06
N LEU A 110 -5.64 -6.36 10.31
CA LEU A 110 -6.02 -5.63 9.12
C LEU A 110 -5.58 -6.38 7.86
N SER A 111 -6.53 -6.67 6.98
CA SER A 111 -6.31 -7.32 5.68
C SER A 111 -6.91 -6.49 4.55
N GLY A 112 -6.26 -6.47 3.38
CA GLY A 112 -6.73 -5.78 2.17
C GLY A 112 -7.24 -6.77 1.12
N PHE A 113 -8.24 -6.36 0.35
CA PHE A 113 -8.85 -7.15 -0.71
C PHE A 113 -9.02 -6.31 -1.97
N GLY A 114 -8.66 -6.85 -3.11
CA GLY A 114 -8.81 -6.18 -4.40
C GLY A 114 -10.26 -5.93 -4.82
N ASN A 115 -11.21 -6.63 -4.18
CA ASN A 115 -12.65 -6.46 -4.40
C ASN A 115 -13.45 -6.74 -3.13
N GLU A 116 -14.65 -6.14 -3.06
CA GLU A 116 -15.53 -6.28 -1.89
C GLU A 116 -16.14 -7.69 -1.72
N PRO A 117 -16.53 -8.44 -2.78
CA PRO A 117 -17.04 -9.80 -2.63
C PRO A 117 -16.09 -10.74 -1.90
N ASP A 118 -14.80 -10.68 -2.18
CA ASP A 118 -13.78 -11.48 -1.50
C ASP A 118 -13.66 -11.09 -0.02
N ALA A 119 -13.66 -9.79 0.28
CA ALA A 119 -13.66 -9.28 1.66
C ALA A 119 -14.90 -9.78 2.44
N ARG A 120 -16.09 -9.75 1.84
CA ARG A 120 -17.33 -10.25 2.45
C ARG A 120 -17.30 -11.76 2.68
N THR A 121 -16.68 -12.52 1.78
CA THR A 121 -16.53 -13.97 1.94
C THR A 121 -15.71 -14.28 3.19
N VAL A 122 -14.57 -13.60 3.37
CA VAL A 122 -13.72 -13.77 4.54
C VAL A 122 -14.40 -13.24 5.80
N GLN A 123 -15.08 -12.08 5.73
CA GLN A 123 -15.85 -11.53 6.84
C GLN A 123 -16.92 -12.52 7.34
N THR A 124 -17.65 -13.16 6.43
CA THR A 124 -18.69 -14.16 6.79
C THR A 124 -18.08 -15.34 7.55
N ALA A 125 -16.88 -15.79 7.15
CA ALA A 125 -16.20 -16.93 7.75
C ALA A 125 -15.45 -16.59 9.05
N LYS A 126 -14.92 -15.38 9.18
CA LYS A 126 -13.98 -14.98 10.25
C LYS A 126 -14.51 -13.87 11.15
N GLY A 127 -15.65 -13.26 10.82
CA GLY A 127 -16.19 -12.09 11.51
C GLY A 127 -15.39 -10.82 11.22
N GLY A 128 -15.72 -9.76 11.95
CA GLY A 128 -15.05 -8.46 11.82
C GLY A 128 -15.85 -7.46 11.01
N ASP A 129 -15.24 -6.30 10.74
CA ASP A 129 -15.89 -5.17 10.08
C ASP A 129 -15.13 -4.76 8.81
N LEU A 130 -15.88 -4.35 7.79
CA LEU A 130 -15.34 -3.87 6.52
C LEU A 130 -15.18 -2.35 6.53
N PHE A 131 -14.12 -1.89 5.88
CA PHE A 131 -13.76 -0.48 5.78
C PHE A 131 -13.31 -0.11 4.36
N SER A 132 -13.59 1.13 3.96
CA SER A 132 -12.95 1.76 2.80
C SER A 132 -11.58 2.33 3.20
N TRP A 133 -10.78 2.71 2.22
CA TRP A 133 -9.52 3.42 2.45
C TRP A 133 -9.71 4.69 3.29
N SER A 134 -10.71 5.53 2.96
CA SER A 134 -10.98 6.76 3.72
C SER A 134 -11.36 6.46 5.17
N ALA A 135 -12.18 5.44 5.41
CA ALA A 135 -12.57 5.05 6.76
C ALA A 135 -11.37 4.55 7.59
N LEU A 136 -10.40 3.86 6.97
CA LEU A 136 -9.14 3.49 7.64
C LEU A 136 -8.31 4.71 8.03
N GLN A 137 -8.19 5.70 7.14
CA GLN A 137 -7.46 6.93 7.42
C GLN A 137 -8.09 7.69 8.60
N ASP A 138 -9.42 7.82 8.63
CA ASP A 138 -10.15 8.47 9.71
C ASP A 138 -10.01 7.70 11.05
N MET A 139 -10.07 6.37 11.00
CA MET A 139 -9.89 5.53 12.20
C MET A 139 -8.49 5.70 12.77
N ARG A 140 -7.47 5.70 11.91
CA ARG A 140 -6.08 5.88 12.32
C ARG A 140 -5.87 7.23 13.01
N GLN A 141 -6.46 8.31 12.46
CA GLN A 141 -6.37 9.65 13.07
C GLN A 141 -6.99 9.70 14.47
N LYS A 142 -8.08 8.94 14.70
CA LYS A 142 -8.82 8.95 15.97
C LYS A 142 -8.22 8.03 17.03
N LYS A 143 -7.67 6.87 16.64
CA LYS A 143 -7.27 5.80 17.59
C LYS A 143 -5.83 5.33 17.42
N GLY A 144 -5.19 5.61 16.27
CA GLY A 144 -3.95 4.95 15.86
C GLY A 144 -4.17 3.46 15.54
N PHE A 145 -3.17 2.81 14.92
CA PHE A 145 -3.15 1.35 14.74
C PHE A 145 -2.09 0.67 15.62
N LEU A 146 -1.06 1.40 16.04
CA LEU A 146 0.05 0.94 16.87
C LEU A 146 0.37 1.98 17.94
#